data_816a8b664db35c5e6503bdb05c9a0e41
#
_entry.id   816a8b664db35c5e6503bdb05c9a0e41
#
_cell.length_a   1.000
_cell.length_b   1.000
_cell.length_c   1.000
_cell.angle_alpha   90.00
_cell.angle_beta   90.00
_cell.angle_gamma   90.00
#
_symmetry.space_group_name_H-M   'P 1'
#
loop_
_entity.id
_entity.type
_entity.pdbx_description
1 polymer ?
#
loop_
_entity_poly.entity_id
_entity_poly.type
_entity_poly.pdbx_seq_one_letter_code
_entity_poly.pdbx_strand_id
1 'polypeptide(L)'
;MNRYAIENLFGIEGLNIAWYGLIIACGMVLGFALAICRCRKTGINKEHIYDLALCLIPVCIICARAYYVIFEWDNYKNDLLSVFEINRGGLAIYGGVLGGVAVALIYCKVKRISFWSLADTLMPSLVLGQAIGRWGNFVNQEAYGNQITNPSLCFFPYGVYIEEIGQWRQATFFYESALNLALLTAMLICCPHFR
;
A
#
# COMPACT_ATOMS: atom_id res chain seq x y z
N MET A 1 -1.07 17.18 -14.51
CA MET A 1 -1.89 15.92 -14.57
C MET A 1 -3.08 16.07 -13.64
N ASN A 2 -4.34 15.80 -14.10
CA ASN A 2 -5.49 15.94 -13.19
C ASN A 2 -5.40 14.87 -12.06
N ARG A 3 -5.45 15.32 -10.81
CA ARG A 3 -5.41 14.43 -9.60
C ARG A 3 -6.69 13.60 -9.45
N TYR A 4 -7.80 14.09 -9.99
CA TYR A 4 -9.11 13.47 -9.81
C TYR A 4 -9.51 12.68 -11.05
N ALA A 5 -10.01 11.46 -10.82
CA ALA A 5 -10.62 10.62 -11.85
C ALA A 5 -12.05 11.06 -12.14
N ILE A 6 -12.77 11.44 -11.09
CA ILE A 6 -14.15 11.93 -11.15
C ILE A 6 -14.24 13.13 -10.21
N GLU A 7 -14.69 14.26 -10.75
CA GLU A 7 -14.97 15.47 -9.99
C GLU A 7 -16.49 15.57 -9.76
N ASN A 8 -16.88 16.07 -8.59
CA ASN A 8 -18.27 16.30 -8.20
C ASN A 8 -19.18 15.06 -8.40
N LEU A 9 -18.80 13.94 -7.82
CA LEU A 9 -19.53 12.68 -7.92
C LEU A 9 -21.00 12.87 -7.48
N PHE A 10 -21.93 12.39 -8.28
CA PHE A 10 -23.38 12.58 -8.08
C PHE A 10 -23.85 14.04 -8.01
N GLY A 11 -23.06 14.99 -8.57
CA GLY A 11 -23.40 16.42 -8.53
C GLY A 11 -23.17 17.10 -7.19
N ILE A 12 -22.47 16.43 -6.24
CA ILE A 12 -22.13 16.99 -4.93
C ILE A 12 -20.77 17.68 -5.06
N GLU A 13 -20.76 19.00 -4.88
CA GLU A 13 -19.52 19.79 -4.90
C GLU A 13 -18.55 19.32 -3.81
N GLY A 14 -17.30 19.07 -4.20
CA GLY A 14 -16.23 18.64 -3.30
C GLY A 14 -16.14 17.12 -3.07
N LEU A 15 -17.10 16.32 -3.56
CA LEU A 15 -16.99 14.86 -3.53
C LEU A 15 -16.22 14.36 -4.75
N ASN A 16 -14.91 14.30 -4.64
CA ASN A 16 -14.01 13.94 -5.74
C ASN A 16 -13.38 12.57 -5.50
N ILE A 17 -13.26 11.77 -6.56
CA ILE A 17 -12.52 10.50 -6.52
C ILE A 17 -11.14 10.73 -7.12
N ALA A 18 -10.11 10.60 -6.29
CA ALA A 18 -8.72 10.70 -6.72
C ALA A 18 -8.27 9.39 -7.42
N TRP A 19 -7.46 9.53 -8.46
CA TRP A 19 -6.81 8.40 -9.11
C TRP A 19 -6.00 7.54 -8.15
N TYR A 20 -5.32 8.19 -7.19
CA TYR A 20 -4.58 7.50 -6.13
C TYR A 20 -5.47 6.50 -5.37
N GLY A 21 -6.66 6.93 -4.95
CA GLY A 21 -7.59 6.08 -4.23
C GLY A 21 -8.07 4.89 -5.06
N LEU A 22 -8.34 5.09 -6.35
CA LEU A 22 -8.73 4.02 -7.28
C LEU A 22 -7.60 2.99 -7.48
N ILE A 23 -6.36 3.45 -7.64
CA ILE A 23 -5.19 2.57 -7.81
C ILE A 23 -4.99 1.73 -6.55
N ILE A 24 -5.06 2.34 -5.36
CA ILE A 24 -4.92 1.62 -4.09
C ILE A 24 -6.06 0.62 -3.91
N ALA A 25 -7.32 1.01 -4.18
CA ALA A 25 -8.46 0.10 -4.11
C ALA A 25 -8.31 -1.09 -5.07
N CYS A 26 -7.87 -0.85 -6.31
CA CYS A 26 -7.56 -1.89 -7.27
C CYS A 26 -6.46 -2.83 -6.75
N GLY A 27 -5.37 -2.28 -6.21
CA GLY A 27 -4.29 -3.05 -5.60
C GLY A 27 -4.77 -3.92 -4.44
N MET A 28 -5.64 -3.40 -3.58
CA MET A 28 -6.23 -4.17 -2.48
C MET A 28 -7.11 -5.32 -2.99
N VAL A 29 -7.99 -5.06 -3.96
CA VAL A 29 -8.87 -6.10 -4.54
C VAL A 29 -8.05 -7.20 -5.20
N LEU A 30 -7.05 -6.84 -6.02
CA LEU A 30 -6.19 -7.81 -6.70
C LEU A 30 -5.31 -8.58 -5.71
N GLY A 31 -4.77 -7.91 -4.70
CA GLY A 31 -4.00 -8.56 -3.63
C GLY A 31 -4.87 -9.55 -2.84
N PHE A 32 -6.09 -9.16 -2.51
CA PHE A 32 -7.03 -10.04 -1.81
C PHE A 32 -7.42 -11.26 -2.66
N ALA A 33 -7.72 -11.06 -3.95
CA ALA A 33 -8.02 -12.15 -4.87
C ALA A 33 -6.83 -13.12 -4.99
N LEU A 34 -5.60 -12.60 -5.08
CA LEU A 34 -4.38 -13.42 -5.11
C LEU A 34 -4.21 -14.23 -3.81
N ALA A 35 -4.45 -13.64 -2.62
CA ALA A 35 -4.42 -14.34 -1.35
C ALA A 35 -5.39 -15.52 -1.33
N ILE A 36 -6.64 -15.30 -1.75
CA ILE A 36 -7.66 -16.38 -1.84
C ILE A 36 -7.23 -17.48 -2.81
N CYS A 37 -6.68 -17.13 -3.97
CA CYS A 37 -6.17 -18.13 -4.93
C CYS A 37 -5.03 -18.96 -4.35
N ARG A 38 -4.17 -18.36 -3.54
CA ARG A 38 -3.04 -19.05 -2.91
C ARG A 38 -3.43 -19.95 -1.75
N CYS A 39 -4.56 -19.74 -1.10
CA CYS A 39 -5.06 -20.58 -0.02
C CYS A 39 -5.07 -22.07 -0.38
N ARG A 40 -5.40 -22.40 -1.64
CA ARG A 40 -5.40 -23.78 -2.14
C ARG A 40 -4.00 -24.41 -2.14
N LYS A 41 -2.95 -23.59 -2.34
CA LYS A 41 -1.56 -24.07 -2.39
C LYS A 41 -0.92 -24.16 -1.01
N THR A 42 -1.29 -23.28 -0.10
CA THR A 42 -0.71 -23.19 1.26
C THR A 42 -1.49 -24.00 2.30
N GLY A 43 -2.65 -24.57 1.94
CA GLY A 43 -3.51 -25.32 2.84
C GLY A 43 -4.25 -24.47 3.88
N ILE A 44 -4.24 -23.14 3.72
CA ILE A 44 -5.01 -22.22 4.57
C ILE A 44 -6.46 -22.18 4.06
N ASN A 45 -7.43 -22.26 4.99
CA ASN A 45 -8.83 -22.03 4.61
C ASN A 45 -9.05 -20.54 4.25
N LYS A 46 -9.71 -20.28 3.13
CA LYS A 46 -10.05 -18.92 2.69
C LYS A 46 -10.81 -18.09 3.72
N GLU A 47 -11.59 -18.74 4.59
CA GLU A 47 -12.30 -18.08 5.68
C GLU A 47 -11.34 -17.32 6.62
N HIS A 48 -10.12 -17.84 6.82
CA HIS A 48 -9.10 -17.13 7.60
C HIS A 48 -8.64 -15.83 6.93
N ILE A 49 -8.66 -15.76 5.59
CA ILE A 49 -8.28 -14.53 4.87
C ILE A 49 -9.39 -13.47 5.01
N TYR A 50 -10.66 -13.87 4.96
CA TYR A 50 -11.79 -12.96 5.20
C TYR A 50 -11.78 -12.41 6.63
N ASP A 51 -11.71 -13.31 7.63
CA ASP A 51 -11.66 -12.93 9.04
C ASP A 51 -10.48 -12.00 9.33
N LEU A 52 -9.30 -12.37 8.80
CA LEU A 52 -8.07 -11.60 9.01
C LEU A 52 -8.20 -10.21 8.39
N ALA A 53 -8.74 -10.08 7.16
CA ALA A 53 -8.91 -8.79 6.51
C ALA A 53 -9.82 -7.86 7.32
N LEU A 54 -10.92 -8.39 7.86
CA LEU A 54 -11.83 -7.63 8.71
C LEU A 54 -11.17 -7.09 9.98
N CYS A 55 -10.24 -7.83 10.56
CA CYS A 55 -9.49 -7.40 11.75
C CYS A 55 -8.30 -6.50 11.38
N LEU A 56 -7.57 -6.87 10.33
CA LEU A 56 -6.30 -6.25 9.96
C LEU A 56 -6.47 -4.83 9.45
N ILE A 57 -7.46 -4.59 8.58
CA ILE A 57 -7.66 -3.26 7.99
C ILE A 57 -7.91 -2.18 9.06
N PRO A 58 -8.90 -2.31 9.96
CA PRO A 58 -9.13 -1.27 10.96
C PRO A 58 -7.97 -1.14 11.95
N VAL A 59 -7.35 -2.24 12.38
CA VAL A 59 -6.24 -2.17 13.33
C VAL A 59 -5.01 -1.54 12.70
N CYS A 60 -4.68 -1.84 11.45
CA CYS A 60 -3.57 -1.18 10.74
C CYS A 60 -3.79 0.34 10.64
N ILE A 61 -5.01 0.79 10.36
CA ILE A 61 -5.32 2.23 10.29
C ILE A 61 -5.15 2.88 11.66
N ILE A 62 -5.70 2.27 12.71
CA ILE A 62 -5.58 2.77 14.09
C ILE A 62 -4.11 2.83 14.51
N CYS A 63 -3.33 1.77 14.28
CA CYS A 63 -1.92 1.73 14.63
C CYS A 63 -1.09 2.72 13.81
N ALA A 64 -1.38 2.89 12.52
CA ALA A 64 -0.72 3.87 11.67
C ALA A 64 -0.98 5.31 12.17
N ARG A 65 -2.21 5.59 12.59
CA ARG A 65 -2.58 6.89 13.16
C ARG A 65 -1.93 7.10 14.54
N ALA A 66 -2.02 6.12 15.43
CA ALA A 66 -1.43 6.20 16.75
C ALA A 66 0.09 6.43 16.68
N TYR A 67 0.79 5.70 15.79
CA TYR A 67 2.22 5.89 15.57
C TYR A 67 2.52 7.31 15.10
N TYR A 68 1.79 7.81 14.11
CA TYR A 68 1.98 9.17 13.60
C TYR A 68 1.78 10.22 14.68
N VAL A 69 0.69 10.12 15.44
CA VAL A 69 0.36 11.07 16.53
C VAL A 69 1.42 11.05 17.63
N ILE A 70 1.96 9.88 17.98
CA ILE A 70 3.02 9.77 19.00
C ILE A 70 4.28 10.52 18.55
N PHE A 71 4.68 10.39 17.29
CA PHE A 71 5.90 11.03 16.77
C PHE A 71 5.71 12.52 16.44
N GLU A 72 4.50 12.93 16.16
CA GLU A 72 4.12 14.32 15.84
C GLU A 72 3.31 14.98 16.98
N TRP A 73 3.54 14.54 18.22
CA TRP A 73 2.75 14.92 19.38
C TRP A 73 2.62 16.44 19.56
N ASP A 74 3.65 17.20 19.21
CA ASP A 74 3.65 18.66 19.32
C ASP A 74 2.53 19.32 18.51
N ASN A 75 2.10 18.71 17.41
CA ASN A 75 1.02 19.19 16.56
C ASN A 75 -0.38 18.88 17.14
N TYR A 76 -0.48 17.90 18.06
CA TYR A 76 -1.75 17.37 18.58
C TYR A 76 -2.05 17.75 20.04
N LYS A 77 -1.02 18.10 20.82
CA LYS A 77 -1.16 18.40 22.26
C LYS A 77 -2.15 19.51 22.59
N ASN A 78 -2.39 20.47 21.69
CA ASN A 78 -3.27 21.62 21.88
C ASN A 78 -4.70 21.37 21.35
N ASP A 79 -4.90 20.32 20.52
CA ASP A 79 -6.20 19.94 19.98
C ASP A 79 -6.27 18.41 19.82
N LEU A 80 -6.71 17.75 20.89
CA LEU A 80 -6.81 16.30 20.94
C LEU A 80 -7.88 15.72 20.00
N LEU A 81 -8.87 16.53 19.55
CA LEU A 81 -9.89 16.07 18.63
C LEU A 81 -9.32 15.87 17.23
N SER A 82 -8.29 16.62 16.86
CA SER A 82 -7.59 16.47 15.58
C SER A 82 -6.91 15.09 15.40
N VAL A 83 -6.69 14.35 16.51
CA VAL A 83 -6.19 12.96 16.46
C VAL A 83 -7.14 12.06 15.65
N PHE A 84 -8.42 12.31 15.63
CA PHE A 84 -9.41 11.52 14.90
C PHE A 84 -9.63 11.96 13.44
N GLU A 85 -9.03 13.06 13.02
CA GLU A 85 -9.17 13.60 11.66
C GLU A 85 -8.24 12.87 10.66
N ILE A 86 -8.54 11.60 10.35
CA ILE A 86 -7.75 10.76 9.44
C ILE A 86 -7.83 11.27 7.98
N ASN A 87 -8.90 11.94 7.61
CA ASN A 87 -9.14 12.49 6.27
C ASN A 87 -8.15 13.60 5.87
N ARG A 88 -7.47 14.22 6.83
CA ARG A 88 -6.40 15.20 6.59
C ARG A 88 -5.03 14.56 6.39
N GLY A 89 -4.94 13.23 6.36
CA GLY A 89 -3.69 12.49 6.30
C GLY A 89 -3.10 12.19 7.69
N GLY A 90 -1.78 12.00 7.77
CA GLY A 90 -1.09 11.68 9.04
C GLY A 90 -1.26 10.22 9.45
N LEU A 91 -0.88 9.32 8.53
CA LEU A 91 -0.80 7.87 8.76
C LEU A 91 0.64 7.42 8.54
N ALA A 92 1.26 6.85 9.57
CA ALA A 92 2.63 6.34 9.48
C ALA A 92 2.63 4.87 9.07
N ILE A 93 3.31 4.56 7.98
CA ILE A 93 3.39 3.20 7.43
C ILE A 93 3.96 2.20 8.45
N TYR A 94 4.91 2.62 9.27
CA TYR A 94 5.52 1.76 10.31
C TYR A 94 4.49 1.32 11.36
N GLY A 95 3.60 2.21 11.77
CA GLY A 95 2.51 1.86 12.69
C GLY A 95 1.58 0.81 12.10
N GLY A 96 1.22 0.97 10.81
CA GLY A 96 0.40 0.00 10.08
C GLY A 96 1.06 -1.37 9.97
N VAL A 97 2.36 -1.40 9.64
CA VAL A 97 3.13 -2.67 9.55
C VAL A 97 3.23 -3.36 10.90
N LEU A 98 3.57 -2.64 11.96
CA LEU A 98 3.66 -3.20 13.31
C LEU A 98 2.31 -3.74 13.79
N GLY A 99 1.24 -2.95 13.59
CA GLY A 99 -0.13 -3.37 13.90
C GLY A 99 -0.54 -4.62 13.10
N GLY A 100 -0.24 -4.65 11.82
CA GLY A 100 -0.55 -5.77 10.94
C GLY A 100 0.15 -7.07 11.35
N VAL A 101 1.44 -6.99 11.66
CA VAL A 101 2.21 -8.14 12.17
C VAL A 101 1.65 -8.62 13.50
N ALA A 102 1.35 -7.71 14.43
CA ALA A 102 0.77 -8.06 15.73
C ALA A 102 -0.58 -8.78 15.58
N VAL A 103 -1.48 -8.24 14.74
CA VAL A 103 -2.78 -8.88 14.44
C VAL A 103 -2.58 -10.28 13.85
N ALA A 104 -1.68 -10.42 12.86
CA ALA A 104 -1.42 -11.71 12.23
C ALA A 104 -0.90 -12.75 13.24
N LEU A 105 0.02 -12.36 14.12
CA LEU A 105 0.55 -13.23 15.17
C LEU A 105 -0.54 -13.67 16.18
N ILE A 106 -1.34 -12.69 16.65
CA ILE A 106 -2.43 -12.97 17.59
C ILE A 106 -3.47 -13.88 16.93
N TYR A 107 -3.87 -13.57 15.71
CA TYR A 107 -4.83 -14.35 14.93
C TYR A 107 -4.36 -15.80 14.75
N CYS A 108 -3.10 -15.99 14.32
CA CYS A 108 -2.51 -17.30 14.17
C CYS A 108 -2.52 -18.10 15.46
N LYS A 109 -2.20 -17.46 16.59
CA LYS A 109 -2.22 -18.10 17.92
C LYS A 109 -3.63 -18.52 18.33
N VAL A 110 -4.62 -17.65 18.14
CA VAL A 110 -6.03 -17.90 18.51
C VAL A 110 -6.64 -19.00 17.64
N LYS A 111 -6.43 -18.94 16.33
CA LYS A 111 -6.98 -19.93 15.37
C LYS A 111 -6.12 -21.19 15.24
N ARG A 112 -4.97 -21.27 15.92
CA ARG A 112 -4.03 -22.39 15.89
C ARG A 112 -3.53 -22.75 14.50
N ILE A 113 -3.27 -21.73 13.68
CA ILE A 113 -2.68 -21.88 12.34
C ILE A 113 -1.23 -21.43 12.35
N SER A 114 -0.42 -21.98 11.43
CA SER A 114 0.97 -21.58 11.30
C SER A 114 1.09 -20.16 10.76
N PHE A 115 1.83 -19.30 11.47
CA PHE A 115 2.16 -17.94 11.00
C PHE A 115 2.92 -17.99 9.68
N TRP A 116 3.84 -18.93 9.48
CA TRP A 116 4.61 -19.03 8.25
C TRP A 116 3.75 -19.43 7.05
N SER A 117 2.79 -20.36 7.25
CA SER A 117 1.85 -20.70 6.18
C SER A 117 0.94 -19.53 5.81
N LEU A 118 0.54 -18.73 6.79
CA LEU A 118 -0.22 -17.50 6.55
C LEU A 118 0.65 -16.47 5.82
N ALA A 119 1.90 -16.29 6.24
CA ALA A 119 2.85 -15.39 5.58
C ALA A 119 3.09 -15.80 4.11
N ASP A 120 3.29 -17.07 3.82
CA ASP A 120 3.44 -17.61 2.46
C ASP A 120 2.20 -17.34 1.60
N THR A 121 1.03 -17.27 2.22
CA THR A 121 -0.22 -16.93 1.52
C THR A 121 -0.30 -15.45 1.20
N LEU A 122 0.06 -14.59 2.16
CA LEU A 122 -0.16 -13.15 2.10
C LEU A 122 0.98 -12.37 1.43
N MET A 123 2.24 -12.81 1.58
CA MET A 123 3.41 -12.05 1.08
C MET A 123 3.34 -11.74 -0.43
N PRO A 124 2.98 -12.66 -1.34
CA PRO A 124 2.82 -12.32 -2.74
C PRO A 124 1.74 -11.26 -3.00
N SER A 125 0.68 -11.27 -2.18
CA SER A 125 -0.41 -10.28 -2.27
C SER A 125 0.03 -8.89 -1.83
N LEU A 126 0.87 -8.81 -0.79
CA LEU A 126 1.46 -7.55 -0.33
C LEU A 126 2.41 -6.97 -1.38
N VAL A 127 3.26 -7.82 -1.97
CA VAL A 127 4.20 -7.40 -3.04
C VAL A 127 3.43 -6.90 -4.28
N LEU A 128 2.32 -7.58 -4.65
CA LEU A 128 1.44 -7.12 -5.72
C LEU A 128 0.83 -5.75 -5.40
N GLY A 129 0.31 -5.59 -4.18
CA GLY A 129 -0.24 -4.32 -3.72
C GLY A 129 0.77 -3.19 -3.73
N GLN A 130 2.03 -3.45 -3.34
CA GLN A 130 3.13 -2.50 -3.43
C GLN A 130 3.44 -2.12 -4.88
N ALA A 131 3.54 -3.11 -5.78
CA ALA A 131 3.81 -2.86 -7.19
C ALA A 131 2.77 -1.94 -7.83
N ILE A 132 1.48 -2.17 -7.53
CA ILE A 132 0.37 -1.36 -8.02
C ILE A 132 0.37 0.01 -7.33
N GLY A 133 0.57 0.06 -6.01
CA GLY A 133 0.55 1.28 -5.21
C GLY A 133 1.59 2.32 -5.65
N ARG A 134 2.73 1.89 -6.19
CA ARG A 134 3.75 2.80 -6.74
C ARG A 134 3.25 3.66 -7.90
N TRP A 135 2.28 3.19 -8.67
CA TRP A 135 1.64 4.01 -9.71
C TRP A 135 0.76 5.13 -9.12
N GLY A 136 0.29 4.96 -7.89
CA GLY A 136 -0.36 6.03 -7.14
C GLY A 136 0.59 7.20 -6.86
N ASN A 137 1.85 6.92 -6.49
CA ASN A 137 2.86 7.95 -6.32
C ASN A 137 3.16 8.71 -7.63
N PHE A 138 3.14 8.03 -8.77
CA PHE A 138 3.27 8.67 -10.08
C PHE A 138 2.15 9.69 -10.34
N VAL A 139 0.91 9.30 -10.08
CA VAL A 139 -0.25 10.18 -10.29
C VAL A 139 -0.22 11.39 -9.35
N ASN A 140 0.18 11.18 -8.10
CA ASN A 140 0.33 12.26 -7.12
C ASN A 140 1.61 13.09 -7.33
N GLN A 141 2.50 12.67 -8.24
CA GLN A 141 3.82 13.29 -8.44
C GLN A 141 4.65 13.37 -7.14
N GLU A 142 4.64 12.29 -6.35
CA GLU A 142 5.34 12.18 -5.07
C GLU A 142 6.33 11.01 -5.05
N ALA A 143 7.18 10.94 -4.03
CA ALA A 143 8.16 9.87 -3.84
C ALA A 143 9.06 9.60 -5.08
N TYR A 144 9.41 10.68 -5.78
CA TYR A 144 10.36 10.64 -6.90
C TYR A 144 11.81 10.65 -6.40
N GLY A 145 12.73 10.25 -7.28
CA GLY A 145 14.16 10.18 -6.96
C GLY A 145 14.94 11.48 -7.20
N ASN A 146 16.24 11.35 -7.40
CA ASN A 146 17.15 12.48 -7.59
C ASN A 146 16.83 13.26 -8.87
N GLN A 147 17.23 14.55 -8.85
CA GLN A 147 17.13 15.40 -10.03
C GLN A 147 18.01 14.89 -11.19
N ILE A 148 17.44 14.90 -12.39
CA ILE A 148 18.17 14.58 -13.61
C ILE A 148 18.63 15.88 -14.25
N THR A 149 19.94 16.10 -14.30
CA THR A 149 20.56 17.28 -14.91
C THR A 149 21.02 17.02 -16.34
N ASN A 150 21.24 15.77 -16.72
CA ASN A 150 21.66 15.40 -18.05
C ASN A 150 20.45 15.28 -19.00
N PRO A 151 20.35 16.13 -20.04
CA PRO A 151 19.22 16.12 -20.98
C PRO A 151 19.01 14.76 -21.68
N SER A 152 20.09 14.02 -21.92
CA SER A 152 20.03 12.70 -22.57
C SER A 152 19.29 11.64 -21.74
N LEU A 153 19.07 11.88 -20.44
CA LEU A 153 18.41 10.98 -19.52
C LEU A 153 16.99 11.44 -19.17
N CYS A 154 16.52 12.56 -19.78
CA CYS A 154 15.18 13.10 -19.58
C CYS A 154 14.15 12.36 -20.43
N PHE A 155 13.98 11.06 -20.18
CA PHE A 155 12.98 10.21 -20.85
C PHE A 155 12.46 9.11 -19.93
N PHE A 156 11.22 8.67 -20.16
CA PHE A 156 10.69 7.48 -19.51
C PHE A 156 11.27 6.19 -20.14
N PRO A 157 11.67 5.14 -19.38
CA PRO A 157 11.41 4.95 -17.95
C PRO A 157 12.49 5.46 -17.00
N TYR A 158 13.55 6.11 -17.47
CA TYR A 158 14.63 6.60 -16.61
C TYR A 158 14.17 7.76 -15.73
N GLY A 159 13.46 8.72 -16.30
CA GLY A 159 12.97 9.89 -15.62
C GLY A 159 11.50 10.19 -15.88
N VAL A 160 10.95 11.06 -15.05
CA VAL A 160 9.61 11.61 -15.15
C VAL A 160 9.68 13.11 -14.87
N TYR A 161 8.93 13.90 -15.63
CA TYR A 161 8.81 15.33 -15.39
C TYR A 161 7.79 15.61 -14.30
N ILE A 162 8.20 16.32 -13.25
CA ILE A 162 7.34 16.69 -12.13
C ILE A 162 6.89 18.13 -12.34
N GLU A 163 5.60 18.31 -12.66
CA GLU A 163 5.02 19.60 -13.02
C GLU A 163 5.11 20.62 -11.88
N GLU A 164 4.88 20.16 -10.63
CA GLU A 164 4.85 21.01 -9.45
C GLU A 164 6.19 21.73 -9.19
N ILE A 165 7.30 21.06 -9.48
CA ILE A 165 8.66 21.63 -9.29
C ILE A 165 9.36 21.99 -10.59
N GLY A 166 8.75 21.73 -11.75
CA GLY A 166 9.30 22.06 -13.06
C GLY A 166 10.61 21.33 -13.41
N GLN A 167 10.82 20.09 -12.92
CA GLN A 167 12.09 19.38 -13.04
C GLN A 167 11.91 17.93 -13.44
N TRP A 168 12.93 17.40 -14.14
CA TRP A 168 13.05 15.97 -14.38
C TRP A 168 13.63 15.26 -13.16
N ARG A 169 12.95 14.20 -12.71
CA ARG A 169 13.33 13.37 -11.56
C ARG A 169 13.38 11.91 -11.95
N GLN A 170 14.21 11.13 -11.26
CA GLN A 170 14.24 9.67 -11.48
C GLN A 170 12.87 9.04 -11.18
N ALA A 171 12.42 8.14 -12.07
CA ALA A 171 11.14 7.48 -11.99
C ALA A 171 11.17 6.30 -11.00
N THR A 172 11.42 6.57 -9.73
CA THR A 172 11.54 5.56 -8.67
C THR A 172 10.32 4.69 -8.54
N PHE A 173 9.13 5.25 -8.75
CA PHE A 173 7.87 4.49 -8.77
C PHE A 173 7.93 3.32 -9.79
N PHE A 174 8.47 3.57 -10.97
CA PHE A 174 8.59 2.56 -12.03
C PHE A 174 9.61 1.49 -11.65
N TYR A 175 10.78 1.88 -11.15
CA TYR A 175 11.81 0.94 -10.76
C TYR A 175 11.34 0.01 -9.65
N GLU A 176 10.73 0.58 -8.61
CA GLU A 176 10.22 -0.20 -7.49
C GLU A 176 9.03 -1.09 -7.91
N SER A 177 8.14 -0.60 -8.79
CA SER A 177 7.06 -1.42 -9.33
C SER A 177 7.62 -2.60 -10.13
N ALA A 178 8.60 -2.37 -11.02
CA ALA A 178 9.22 -3.42 -11.82
C ALA A 178 9.94 -4.46 -10.95
N LEU A 179 10.69 -4.02 -9.93
CA LEU A 179 11.37 -4.91 -8.99
C LEU A 179 10.36 -5.73 -8.16
N ASN A 180 9.29 -5.12 -7.70
CA ASN A 180 8.22 -5.83 -6.98
C ASN A 180 7.52 -6.86 -7.88
N LEU A 181 7.28 -6.56 -9.16
CA LEU A 181 6.71 -7.54 -10.10
C LEU A 181 7.68 -8.69 -10.39
N ALA A 182 8.98 -8.41 -10.51
CA ALA A 182 10.00 -9.44 -10.65
C ALA A 182 10.06 -10.34 -9.40
N LEU A 183 10.04 -9.73 -8.21
CA LEU A 183 9.97 -10.46 -6.94
C LEU A 183 8.71 -11.31 -6.84
N LEU A 184 7.55 -10.74 -7.17
CA LEU A 184 6.28 -11.47 -7.21
C LEU A 184 6.36 -12.69 -8.12
N THR A 185 6.92 -12.51 -9.32
CA THR A 185 7.08 -13.61 -10.29
C THR A 185 7.98 -14.70 -9.70
N ALA A 186 9.11 -14.33 -9.10
CA ALA A 186 10.00 -15.28 -8.44
C ALA A 186 9.28 -16.02 -7.29
N MET A 187 8.53 -15.31 -6.45
CA MET A 187 7.75 -15.94 -5.36
C MET A 187 6.70 -16.91 -5.89
N LEU A 188 6.01 -16.58 -6.98
CA LEU A 188 4.99 -17.45 -7.57
C LEU A 188 5.56 -18.69 -8.24
N ILE A 189 6.78 -18.61 -8.78
CA ILE A 189 7.50 -19.72 -9.43
C ILE A 189 8.18 -20.61 -8.37
N CYS A 190 8.87 -20.02 -7.39
CA CYS A 190 9.64 -20.77 -6.41
C CYS A 190 8.80 -21.38 -5.27
N CYS A 191 7.71 -20.72 -4.84
CA CYS A 191 6.87 -21.22 -3.73
C CYS A 191 6.17 -22.58 -3.96
N PRO A 192 5.91 -23.08 -5.18
CA PRO A 192 5.43 -24.46 -5.34
C PRO A 192 6.43 -25.53 -4.99
N HIS A 193 7.72 -25.20 -4.87
CA HIS A 193 8.82 -26.18 -4.71
C HIS A 193 9.30 -26.35 -3.26
N PHE A 194 8.86 -25.47 -2.34
CA PHE A 194 9.21 -25.53 -0.90
C PHE A 194 8.06 -26.11 -0.08
N ARG A 195 7.71 -27.37 -0.35
CA ARG A 195 6.91 -28.21 0.54
C ARG A 195 7.71 -29.38 1.04
#